data_28d6246abac4e02364fd7d89cedc9c62
#
_entry.id   28d6246abac4e02364fd7d89cedc9c62
#
_cell.length_a   1.000
_cell.length_b   1.000
_cell.length_c   1.000
_cell.angle_alpha   90.00
_cell.angle_beta   90.00
_cell.angle_gamma   90.00
#
_symmetry.space_group_name_H-M   'P 1'
#
loop_
_entity.id
_entity.type
_entity.pdbx_description
1 polymer ?
#
loop_
_entity_poly.entity_id
_entity_poly.type
_entity_poly.pdbx_seq_one_letter_code
_entity_poly.pdbx_strand_id
1 'polypeptide(L)'
;MTEFVERGAQLDDDGAEIASLVQGLFSLTEGELSVAALVGVGERAVPALRRVLLEGVPSTVYLPRQRVVRALGELGAHWVLSEYLLQEKNIKDPDLRLAEEAVENTAARELARSQSEENCCVLRGLAMQRKLPGAVEALAQFRQDAAAPVLVAALESDFCRNAAVEGIRPIYQAAVHYLIESVRSPEPSRSEESPTSLRRRQAAIRLLAEQGVEAGCCPSLEFLLHESDEWLQSCGAEIAFGLDHAEPALSILLNHLNSHDWVLVDEIARFLRKHLSAARATILRQIEVASISSVADDTTRCRLLRWILKGAEIKSGENRVA
;
A
#
# COMPACT_ATOMS: atom_id res chain seq x y z
N MET A 1 -23.73 6.35 56.06
CA MET A 1 -23.94 7.68 55.46
C MET A 1 -22.67 8.37 55.04
N THR A 2 -21.54 8.13 55.75
CA THR A 2 -20.22 8.67 55.43
C THR A 2 -19.61 8.15 54.14
N GLU A 3 -19.73 6.86 53.78
CA GLU A 3 -19.22 6.27 52.54
C GLU A 3 -19.90 6.79 51.25
N PHE A 4 -21.16 7.20 51.34
CA PHE A 4 -21.88 7.77 50.18
C PHE A 4 -21.48 9.21 49.89
N VAL A 5 -21.11 9.97 50.91
CA VAL A 5 -20.64 11.37 50.79
C VAL A 5 -19.20 11.41 50.25
N GLU A 6 -18.34 10.49 50.71
CA GLU A 6 -16.95 10.37 50.22
C GLU A 6 -16.90 9.91 48.75
N ARG A 7 -17.77 8.96 48.32
CA ARG A 7 -17.88 8.59 46.91
C ARG A 7 -18.42 9.72 46.04
N GLY A 8 -19.34 10.53 46.50
CA GLY A 8 -19.86 11.70 45.78
C GLY A 8 -18.79 12.78 45.57
N ALA A 9 -18.00 13.09 46.61
CA ALA A 9 -16.92 14.06 46.55
C ALA A 9 -15.75 13.57 45.63
N GLN A 10 -15.46 12.27 45.65
CA GLN A 10 -14.42 11.66 44.82
C GLN A 10 -14.82 11.62 43.35
N LEU A 11 -16.12 11.44 43.04
CA LEU A 11 -16.65 11.49 41.67
C LEU A 11 -16.62 12.90 41.07
N ASP A 12 -16.81 13.96 41.90
CA ASP A 12 -16.73 15.34 41.44
C ASP A 12 -15.26 15.78 41.19
N ASP A 13 -14.31 15.31 42.00
CA ASP A 13 -12.89 15.62 41.86
C ASP A 13 -12.27 14.91 40.64
N ASP A 14 -12.61 13.62 40.44
CA ASP A 14 -12.24 12.84 39.25
C ASP A 14 -12.77 13.49 37.94
N GLY A 15 -13.99 14.03 37.97
CA GLY A 15 -14.60 14.72 36.83
C GLY A 15 -13.87 16.02 36.47
N ALA A 16 -13.45 16.78 37.47
CA ALA A 16 -12.68 18.03 37.29
C ALA A 16 -11.28 17.76 36.75
N GLU A 17 -10.61 16.69 37.21
CA GLU A 17 -9.31 16.26 36.73
C GLU A 17 -9.39 15.85 35.24
N ILE A 18 -10.33 14.99 34.87
CA ILE A 18 -10.52 14.57 33.46
C ILE A 18 -10.79 15.78 32.59
N ALA A 19 -11.64 16.72 33.02
CA ALA A 19 -11.94 17.93 32.24
C ALA A 19 -10.68 18.80 32.03
N SER A 20 -9.85 18.92 33.02
CA SER A 20 -8.55 19.63 32.93
C SER A 20 -7.61 18.95 31.92
N LEU A 21 -7.47 17.62 31.98
CA LEU A 21 -6.66 16.84 31.05
C LEU A 21 -7.18 16.95 29.62
N VAL A 22 -8.50 16.95 29.41
CA VAL A 22 -9.11 17.15 28.09
C VAL A 22 -8.79 18.54 27.54
N GLN A 23 -8.80 19.58 28.38
CA GLN A 23 -8.34 20.92 27.97
C GLN A 23 -6.85 20.94 27.61
N GLY A 24 -6.03 20.18 28.31
CA GLY A 24 -4.61 20.02 28.02
C GLY A 24 -4.33 19.44 26.62
N LEU A 25 -5.25 18.67 26.02
CA LEU A 25 -5.11 18.17 24.65
C LEU A 25 -4.99 19.27 23.60
N PHE A 26 -5.50 20.47 23.90
CA PHE A 26 -5.45 21.64 23.01
C PHE A 26 -4.13 22.41 23.16
N SER A 27 -3.33 22.14 24.18
CA SER A 27 -2.02 22.74 24.37
C SER A 27 -0.98 22.15 23.43
N LEU A 28 -0.10 23.00 22.87
CA LEU A 28 1.01 22.54 22.02
C LEU A 28 2.10 21.85 22.85
N THR A 29 2.30 22.25 24.09
CA THR A 29 3.36 21.74 24.96
C THR A 29 2.92 20.59 25.85
N GLU A 30 1.68 20.61 26.32
CA GLU A 30 1.15 19.65 27.28
C GLU A 30 0.30 18.54 26.66
N GLY A 31 -0.05 18.67 25.36
CA GLY A 31 -1.02 17.79 24.72
C GLY A 31 -0.63 16.31 24.75
N GLU A 32 0.63 15.98 24.58
CA GLU A 32 1.10 14.59 24.64
C GLU A 32 1.11 14.03 26.08
N LEU A 33 1.43 14.87 27.04
CA LEU A 33 1.34 14.50 28.47
C LEU A 33 -0.11 14.26 28.88
N SER A 34 -1.03 15.09 28.37
CA SER A 34 -2.46 14.94 28.61
C SER A 34 -3.02 13.63 28.00
N VAL A 35 -2.54 13.23 26.82
CA VAL A 35 -2.88 11.91 26.23
C VAL A 35 -2.45 10.79 27.19
N ALA A 36 -1.19 10.78 27.63
CA ALA A 36 -0.68 9.74 28.51
C ALA A 36 -1.42 9.72 29.87
N ALA A 37 -1.74 10.89 30.42
CA ALA A 37 -2.50 11.00 31.68
C ALA A 37 -3.94 10.46 31.50
N LEU A 38 -4.63 10.82 30.41
CA LEU A 38 -6.00 10.32 30.11
C LEU A 38 -6.01 8.80 29.91
N VAL A 39 -4.99 8.24 29.26
CA VAL A 39 -4.81 6.79 29.15
C VAL A 39 -4.58 6.18 30.55
N GLY A 40 -3.80 6.83 31.41
CA GLY A 40 -3.60 6.40 32.79
C GLY A 40 -4.87 6.42 33.66
N VAL A 41 -5.80 7.35 33.40
CA VAL A 41 -7.13 7.39 34.03
C VAL A 41 -7.98 6.17 33.66
N GLY A 42 -7.75 5.60 32.46
CA GLY A 42 -8.44 4.41 31.98
C GLY A 42 -9.84 4.69 31.41
N GLU A 43 -10.73 3.70 31.52
CA GLU A 43 -12.08 3.74 30.94
C GLU A 43 -12.92 4.94 31.39
N ARG A 44 -12.65 5.52 32.57
CA ARG A 44 -13.35 6.71 33.08
C ARG A 44 -13.19 7.94 32.18
N ALA A 45 -12.10 8.01 31.39
CA ALA A 45 -11.84 9.11 30.44
C ALA A 45 -12.68 8.97 29.16
N VAL A 46 -13.12 7.74 28.79
CA VAL A 46 -13.80 7.47 27.51
C VAL A 46 -15.04 8.35 27.27
N PRO A 47 -15.95 8.58 28.23
CA PRO A 47 -17.13 9.43 27.98
C PRO A 47 -16.78 10.88 27.62
N ALA A 48 -15.75 11.45 28.27
CA ALA A 48 -15.30 12.80 27.99
C ALA A 48 -14.62 12.91 26.61
N LEU A 49 -13.73 11.95 26.29
CA LEU A 49 -13.08 11.87 24.97
C LEU A 49 -14.09 11.64 23.84
N ARG A 50 -15.07 10.75 24.06
CA ARG A 50 -16.15 10.51 23.08
C ARG A 50 -16.91 11.81 22.78
N ARG A 51 -17.27 12.58 23.82
CA ARG A 51 -17.96 13.86 23.62
C ARG A 51 -17.16 14.83 22.75
N VAL A 52 -15.85 14.96 23.01
CA VAL A 52 -14.96 15.83 22.21
C VAL A 52 -14.91 15.36 20.76
N LEU A 53 -14.86 14.05 20.52
CA LEU A 53 -14.73 13.51 19.16
C LEU A 53 -16.03 13.60 18.37
N LEU A 54 -17.16 13.22 18.97
CA LEU A 54 -18.45 13.08 18.26
C LEU A 54 -19.28 14.37 18.23
N GLU A 55 -19.21 15.19 19.31
CA GLU A 55 -20.02 16.40 19.45
C GLU A 55 -19.18 17.67 19.21
N GLY A 56 -17.86 17.54 19.16
CA GLY A 56 -16.96 18.68 18.93
C GLY A 56 -17.05 19.20 17.49
N VAL A 57 -16.93 20.52 17.35
CA VAL A 57 -16.95 21.18 16.04
C VAL A 57 -15.63 20.93 15.29
N PRO A 58 -15.67 20.51 14.01
CA PRO A 58 -14.47 20.43 13.18
C PRO A 58 -13.71 21.75 13.13
N SER A 59 -12.39 21.68 13.16
CA SER A 59 -11.50 22.83 13.15
C SER A 59 -10.30 22.55 12.25
N THR A 60 -9.75 23.62 11.63
CA THR A 60 -8.49 23.54 10.89
C THR A 60 -7.31 23.16 11.79
N VAL A 61 -7.42 23.40 13.11
CA VAL A 61 -6.50 22.88 14.11
C VAL A 61 -6.96 21.49 14.54
N TYR A 62 -6.60 20.47 13.78
CA TYR A 62 -7.08 19.09 13.95
C TYR A 62 -6.28 18.26 14.98
N LEU A 63 -5.08 18.73 15.38
CA LEU A 63 -4.19 18.00 16.29
C LEU A 63 -4.84 17.59 17.63
N PRO A 64 -5.64 18.44 18.31
CA PRO A 64 -6.33 18.03 19.54
C PRO A 64 -7.25 16.83 19.31
N ARG A 65 -8.01 16.81 18.22
CA ARG A 65 -8.92 15.70 17.89
C ARG A 65 -8.16 14.42 17.52
N GLN A 66 -7.00 14.55 16.85
CA GLN A 66 -6.12 13.39 16.62
C GLN A 66 -5.60 12.80 17.94
N ARG A 67 -5.26 13.64 18.91
CA ARG A 67 -4.87 13.21 20.26
C ARG A 67 -5.99 12.47 20.99
N VAL A 68 -7.23 12.96 20.86
CA VAL A 68 -8.43 12.26 21.37
C VAL A 68 -8.56 10.87 20.75
N VAL A 69 -8.42 10.77 19.43
CA VAL A 69 -8.48 9.50 18.71
C VAL A 69 -7.40 8.54 19.20
N ARG A 70 -6.16 8.99 19.35
CA ARG A 70 -5.06 8.17 19.86
C ARG A 70 -5.33 7.69 21.29
N ALA A 71 -5.78 8.58 22.17
CA ALA A 71 -6.15 8.20 23.55
C ALA A 71 -7.26 7.14 23.55
N LEU A 72 -8.30 7.28 22.74
CA LEU A 72 -9.36 6.28 22.60
C LEU A 72 -8.83 4.94 22.04
N GLY A 73 -7.91 4.99 21.08
CA GLY A 73 -7.27 3.79 20.53
C GLY A 73 -6.44 3.05 21.58
N GLU A 74 -5.65 3.78 22.39
CA GLU A 74 -4.84 3.22 23.49
C GLU A 74 -5.70 2.68 24.64
N LEU A 75 -6.86 3.30 24.90
CA LEU A 75 -7.85 2.82 25.86
C LEU A 75 -8.66 1.61 25.36
N GLY A 76 -8.47 1.19 24.09
CA GLY A 76 -9.25 0.11 23.50
C GLY A 76 -10.72 0.48 23.21
N ALA A 77 -11.08 1.76 23.25
CA ALA A 77 -12.43 2.25 22.98
C ALA A 77 -12.73 2.30 21.45
N HIS A 78 -12.44 1.20 20.73
CA HIS A 78 -12.55 1.10 19.28
C HIS A 78 -13.98 1.32 18.78
N TRP A 79 -14.98 1.00 19.57
CA TRP A 79 -16.39 1.24 19.25
C TRP A 79 -16.69 2.74 19.06
N VAL A 80 -16.04 3.62 19.83
CA VAL A 80 -16.17 5.09 19.65
C VAL A 80 -15.57 5.52 18.32
N LEU A 81 -14.42 4.95 17.95
CA LEU A 81 -13.77 5.24 16.68
C LEU A 81 -14.61 4.76 15.49
N SER A 82 -15.23 3.58 15.59
CA SER A 82 -16.16 3.08 14.58
C SER A 82 -17.40 3.98 14.46
N GLU A 83 -18.00 4.38 15.57
CA GLU A 83 -19.13 5.32 15.61
C GLU A 83 -18.75 6.65 14.90
N TYR A 84 -17.58 7.19 15.22
CA TYR A 84 -17.08 8.43 14.61
C TYR A 84 -16.85 8.31 13.10
N LEU A 85 -16.27 7.22 12.64
CA LEU A 85 -15.97 6.98 11.23
C LEU A 85 -17.22 6.72 10.39
N LEU A 86 -18.27 6.18 10.98
CA LEU A 86 -19.55 5.91 10.32
C LEU A 86 -20.49 7.13 10.28
N GLN A 87 -20.17 8.22 11.01
CA GLN A 87 -20.96 9.43 10.94
C GLN A 87 -20.90 10.09 9.55
N GLU A 88 -22.05 10.45 9.01
CA GLU A 88 -22.11 11.31 7.82
C GLU A 88 -21.74 12.74 8.19
N LYS A 89 -20.72 13.28 7.51
CA LYS A 89 -20.20 14.62 7.74
C LYS A 89 -20.39 15.48 6.50
N ASN A 90 -21.28 16.45 6.58
CA ASN A 90 -21.52 17.40 5.49
C ASN A 90 -20.67 18.67 5.67
N ILE A 91 -19.36 18.55 5.51
CA ILE A 91 -18.40 19.65 5.63
C ILE A 91 -18.21 20.27 4.24
N LYS A 92 -18.70 21.50 4.05
CA LYS A 92 -18.61 22.23 2.77
C LYS A 92 -17.27 22.94 2.58
N ASP A 93 -16.69 23.41 3.67
CA ASP A 93 -15.41 24.09 3.67
C ASP A 93 -14.28 23.11 3.35
N PRO A 94 -13.46 23.36 2.30
CA PRO A 94 -12.39 22.45 1.90
C PRO A 94 -11.31 22.26 2.97
N ASP A 95 -10.94 23.33 3.70
CA ASP A 95 -9.88 23.27 4.70
C ASP A 95 -10.33 22.50 5.93
N LEU A 96 -11.58 22.71 6.37
CA LEU A 96 -12.20 21.93 7.43
C LEU A 96 -12.36 20.45 7.04
N ARG A 97 -12.69 20.18 5.76
CA ARG A 97 -12.81 18.80 5.27
C ARG A 97 -11.45 18.09 5.29
N LEU A 98 -10.39 18.77 4.82
CA LEU A 98 -9.03 18.21 4.85
C LEU A 98 -8.55 17.94 6.27
N ALA A 99 -8.83 18.86 7.19
CA ALA A 99 -8.52 18.69 8.60
C ALA A 99 -9.28 17.50 9.22
N GLU A 100 -10.55 17.35 8.89
CA GLU A 100 -11.36 16.23 9.36
C GLU A 100 -10.88 14.89 8.78
N GLU A 101 -10.52 14.85 7.50
CA GLU A 101 -9.91 13.67 6.87
C GLU A 101 -8.61 13.24 7.58
N ALA A 102 -7.82 14.18 8.09
CA ALA A 102 -6.62 13.87 8.87
C ALA A 102 -6.96 13.18 10.20
N VAL A 103 -8.06 13.59 10.87
CA VAL A 103 -8.56 12.93 12.07
C VAL A 103 -9.11 11.53 11.75
N GLU A 104 -9.88 11.40 10.67
CA GLU A 104 -10.44 10.12 10.21
C GLU A 104 -9.35 9.12 9.80
N ASN A 105 -8.31 9.57 9.11
CA ASN A 105 -7.16 8.73 8.80
C ASN A 105 -6.48 8.20 10.06
N THR A 106 -6.37 9.04 11.09
CA THR A 106 -5.82 8.62 12.39
C THR A 106 -6.76 7.61 13.07
N ALA A 107 -8.07 7.86 13.06
CA ALA A 107 -9.06 6.96 13.66
C ALA A 107 -9.09 5.58 12.97
N ALA A 108 -8.95 5.56 11.64
CA ALA A 108 -8.87 4.30 10.89
C ALA A 108 -7.61 3.49 11.26
N ARG A 109 -6.45 4.16 11.41
CA ARG A 109 -5.20 3.49 11.85
C ARG A 109 -5.31 2.95 13.28
N GLU A 110 -5.89 3.71 14.19
CA GLU A 110 -6.10 3.26 15.59
C GLU A 110 -7.10 2.10 15.66
N LEU A 111 -8.10 2.06 14.77
CA LEU A 111 -9.06 0.98 14.69
C LEU A 111 -8.40 -0.37 14.32
N ALA A 112 -7.28 -0.34 13.59
CA ALA A 112 -6.51 -1.55 13.24
C ALA A 112 -5.86 -2.25 14.43
N ARG A 113 -5.72 -1.59 15.58
CA ARG A 113 -5.19 -2.22 16.81
C ARG A 113 -6.09 -3.34 17.32
N SER A 114 -7.38 -3.26 17.05
CA SER A 114 -8.34 -4.34 17.32
C SER A 114 -8.70 -5.05 16.01
N GLN A 115 -8.13 -6.21 15.80
CA GLN A 115 -8.32 -7.01 14.58
C GLN A 115 -9.66 -7.79 14.60
N SER A 116 -10.76 -7.09 14.94
CA SER A 116 -12.10 -7.68 14.88
C SER A 116 -12.65 -7.66 13.45
N GLU A 117 -13.54 -8.61 13.16
CA GLU A 117 -14.23 -8.66 11.87
C GLU A 117 -15.10 -7.42 11.63
N GLU A 118 -15.74 -6.89 12.68
CA GLU A 118 -16.52 -5.64 12.62
C GLU A 118 -15.66 -4.46 12.17
N ASN A 119 -14.47 -4.28 12.76
CA ASN A 119 -13.55 -3.23 12.39
C ASN A 119 -13.05 -3.40 10.96
N CYS A 120 -12.77 -4.63 10.54
CA CYS A 120 -12.41 -4.91 9.15
C CYS A 120 -13.52 -4.51 8.18
N CYS A 121 -14.78 -4.80 8.49
CA CYS A 121 -15.92 -4.40 7.67
C CYS A 121 -16.06 -2.88 7.57
N VAL A 122 -15.91 -2.14 8.67
CA VAL A 122 -15.94 -0.67 8.69
C VAL A 122 -14.83 -0.11 7.79
N LEU A 123 -13.60 -0.58 7.98
CA LEU A 123 -12.44 -0.12 7.21
C LEU A 123 -12.57 -0.42 5.71
N ARG A 124 -13.11 -1.60 5.35
CA ARG A 124 -13.39 -1.95 3.94
C ARG A 124 -14.39 -0.98 3.32
N GLY A 125 -15.48 -0.67 4.02
CA GLY A 125 -16.48 0.31 3.58
C GLY A 125 -15.84 1.68 3.32
N LEU A 126 -15.05 2.18 4.26
CA LEU A 126 -14.36 3.47 4.15
C LEU A 126 -13.34 3.52 3.00
N ALA A 127 -12.54 2.47 2.84
CA ALA A 127 -11.55 2.38 1.77
C ALA A 127 -12.22 2.34 0.39
N MET A 128 -13.34 1.63 0.24
CA MET A 128 -14.07 1.53 -1.03
C MET A 128 -14.83 2.82 -1.38
N GLN A 129 -15.59 3.35 -0.42
CA GLN A 129 -16.52 4.45 -0.68
C GLN A 129 -15.82 5.82 -0.66
N ARG A 130 -14.87 6.00 0.24
CA ARG A 130 -14.23 7.28 0.51
C ARG A 130 -12.76 7.34 0.09
N LYS A 131 -12.18 6.21 -0.33
CA LYS A 131 -10.75 6.08 -0.70
C LYS A 131 -9.82 6.66 0.39
N LEU A 132 -10.18 6.45 1.67
CA LEU A 132 -9.49 6.99 2.83
C LEU A 132 -8.13 6.27 3.01
N PRO A 133 -6.98 6.95 2.87
CA PRO A 133 -5.67 6.28 2.94
C PRO A 133 -5.43 5.54 4.27
N GLY A 134 -5.82 6.14 5.39
CA GLY A 134 -5.70 5.49 6.71
C GLY A 134 -6.49 4.18 6.84
N ALA A 135 -7.62 4.05 6.11
CA ALA A 135 -8.38 2.80 6.08
C ALA A 135 -7.66 1.71 5.27
N VAL A 136 -7.00 2.09 4.15
CA VAL A 136 -6.19 1.15 3.35
C VAL A 136 -4.96 0.69 4.14
N GLU A 137 -4.26 1.62 4.81
CA GLU A 137 -3.12 1.31 5.69
C GLU A 137 -3.53 0.38 6.85
N ALA A 138 -4.70 0.63 7.43
CA ALA A 138 -5.27 -0.22 8.47
C ALA A 138 -5.58 -1.62 7.95
N LEU A 139 -6.28 -1.73 6.81
CA LEU A 139 -6.61 -3.01 6.18
C LEU A 139 -5.38 -3.86 5.83
N ALA A 140 -4.29 -3.21 5.42
CA ALA A 140 -3.03 -3.90 5.13
C ALA A 140 -2.48 -4.65 6.36
N GLN A 141 -2.80 -4.20 7.57
CA GLN A 141 -2.37 -4.84 8.82
C GLN A 141 -3.22 -6.05 9.21
N PHE A 142 -4.46 -6.14 8.73
CA PHE A 142 -5.37 -7.25 9.07
C PHE A 142 -4.96 -8.59 8.47
N ARG A 143 -4.28 -8.59 7.31
CA ARG A 143 -3.87 -9.80 6.59
C ARG A 143 -5.02 -10.79 6.35
N GLN A 144 -6.21 -10.29 6.14
CA GLN A 144 -7.41 -11.09 5.89
C GLN A 144 -7.72 -11.14 4.40
N ASP A 145 -8.03 -12.32 3.88
CA ASP A 145 -8.37 -12.54 2.46
C ASP A 145 -9.52 -11.65 2.00
N ALA A 146 -10.47 -11.36 2.90
CA ALA A 146 -11.58 -10.46 2.62
C ALA A 146 -11.19 -9.01 2.28
N ALA A 147 -9.95 -8.59 2.58
CA ALA A 147 -9.42 -7.28 2.21
C ALA A 147 -8.89 -7.23 0.77
N ALA A 148 -8.63 -8.38 0.12
CA ALA A 148 -7.99 -8.47 -1.18
C ALA A 148 -8.64 -7.57 -2.27
N PRO A 149 -9.97 -7.61 -2.51
CA PRO A 149 -10.57 -6.78 -3.57
C PRO A 149 -10.42 -5.29 -3.31
N VAL A 150 -10.47 -4.87 -2.03
CA VAL A 150 -10.33 -3.46 -1.65
C VAL A 150 -8.89 -2.99 -1.81
N LEU A 151 -7.92 -3.79 -1.38
CA LEU A 151 -6.49 -3.47 -1.53
C LEU A 151 -6.10 -3.43 -3.01
N VAL A 152 -6.61 -4.34 -3.84
CA VAL A 152 -6.34 -4.30 -5.30
C VAL A 152 -6.94 -3.05 -5.94
N ALA A 153 -8.17 -2.65 -5.57
CA ALA A 153 -8.76 -1.40 -6.04
C ALA A 153 -7.95 -0.16 -5.59
N ALA A 154 -7.36 -0.20 -4.38
CA ALA A 154 -6.56 0.89 -3.84
C ALA A 154 -5.21 1.10 -4.58
N LEU A 155 -4.76 0.15 -5.41
CA LEU A 155 -3.56 0.32 -6.28
C LEU A 155 -3.69 1.49 -7.25
N GLU A 156 -4.90 1.92 -7.56
CA GLU A 156 -5.19 3.09 -8.40
C GLU A 156 -4.70 4.40 -7.77
N SER A 157 -4.78 4.52 -6.45
CA SER A 157 -4.49 5.75 -5.71
C SER A 157 -2.99 5.89 -5.42
N ASP A 158 -2.39 7.03 -5.78
CA ASP A 158 -0.98 7.32 -5.48
C ASP A 158 -0.71 7.34 -3.96
N PHE A 159 -1.68 7.77 -3.16
CA PHE A 159 -1.56 7.83 -1.70
C PHE A 159 -1.70 6.47 -1.01
N CYS A 160 -2.44 5.55 -1.62
CA CYS A 160 -2.77 4.24 -1.02
C CYS A 160 -1.89 3.10 -1.59
N ARG A 161 -1.29 3.29 -2.78
CA ARG A 161 -0.64 2.21 -3.53
C ARG A 161 0.40 1.45 -2.73
N ASN A 162 1.30 2.15 -2.04
CA ASN A 162 2.35 1.48 -1.27
C ASN A 162 1.76 0.63 -0.14
N ALA A 163 0.79 1.16 0.60
CA ALA A 163 0.11 0.41 1.67
C ALA A 163 -0.67 -0.79 1.10
N ALA A 164 -1.32 -0.61 -0.05
CA ALA A 164 -2.03 -1.68 -0.73
C ALA A 164 -1.08 -2.81 -1.18
N VAL A 165 0.06 -2.47 -1.79
CA VAL A 165 1.08 -3.45 -2.19
C VAL A 165 1.58 -4.24 -0.99
N GLU A 166 1.94 -3.57 0.11
CA GLU A 166 2.40 -4.25 1.33
C GLU A 166 1.31 -5.13 1.97
N GLY A 167 0.05 -4.68 1.90
CA GLY A 167 -1.09 -5.45 2.41
C GLY A 167 -1.46 -6.67 1.55
N ILE A 168 -1.25 -6.60 0.23
CA ILE A 168 -1.54 -7.71 -0.70
C ILE A 168 -0.52 -8.83 -0.55
N ARG A 169 0.76 -8.53 -0.34
CA ARG A 169 1.83 -9.56 -0.27
C ARG A 169 1.52 -10.73 0.67
N PRO A 170 1.12 -10.51 1.93
CA PRO A 170 0.82 -11.61 2.85
C PRO A 170 -0.45 -12.41 2.53
N ILE A 171 -1.38 -11.83 1.75
CA ILE A 171 -2.63 -12.47 1.32
C ILE A 171 -2.66 -12.70 -0.20
N TYR A 172 -1.48 -12.84 -0.81
CA TYR A 172 -1.32 -12.88 -2.25
C TYR A 172 -2.23 -13.92 -2.93
N GLN A 173 -2.33 -15.12 -2.39
CA GLN A 173 -3.14 -16.18 -2.98
C GLN A 173 -4.63 -15.81 -3.11
N ALA A 174 -5.17 -15.10 -2.13
CA ALA A 174 -6.53 -14.59 -2.20
C ALA A 174 -6.66 -13.40 -3.17
N ALA A 175 -5.57 -12.68 -3.41
CA ALA A 175 -5.55 -11.50 -4.27
C ALA A 175 -5.32 -11.80 -5.76
N VAL A 176 -4.72 -12.95 -6.11
CA VAL A 176 -4.32 -13.29 -7.50
C VAL A 176 -5.44 -13.08 -8.51
N HIS A 177 -6.64 -13.57 -8.22
CA HIS A 177 -7.79 -13.43 -9.12
C HIS A 177 -8.12 -11.94 -9.38
N TYR A 178 -8.16 -11.13 -8.33
CA TYR A 178 -8.45 -9.69 -8.43
C TYR A 178 -7.32 -8.92 -9.13
N LEU A 179 -6.06 -9.33 -8.93
CA LEU A 179 -4.91 -8.76 -9.63
C LEU A 179 -4.99 -9.04 -11.14
N ILE A 180 -5.26 -10.28 -11.54
CA ILE A 180 -5.44 -10.66 -12.96
C ILE A 180 -6.58 -9.87 -13.58
N GLU A 181 -7.73 -9.78 -12.92
CA GLU A 181 -8.87 -9.01 -13.40
C GLU A 181 -8.52 -7.52 -13.52
N SER A 182 -7.83 -6.96 -12.54
CA SER A 182 -7.35 -5.58 -12.58
C SER A 182 -6.43 -5.30 -13.76
N VAL A 183 -5.54 -6.24 -14.12
CA VAL A 183 -4.65 -6.10 -15.28
C VAL A 183 -5.41 -6.16 -16.60
N ARG A 184 -6.47 -6.96 -16.69
CA ARG A 184 -7.29 -7.16 -17.89
C ARG A 184 -8.28 -6.03 -18.17
N SER A 185 -8.56 -5.18 -17.21
CA SER A 185 -9.64 -4.19 -17.25
C SER A 185 -9.10 -2.75 -17.32
N PRO A 186 -8.58 -2.30 -18.51
CA PRO A 186 -8.19 -0.89 -18.66
C PRO A 186 -9.43 0.02 -18.61
N GLU A 187 -9.31 1.14 -17.89
CA GLU A 187 -10.36 2.14 -17.83
C GLU A 187 -10.09 3.26 -18.83
N PRO A 188 -10.96 3.44 -19.83
CA PRO A 188 -10.74 4.43 -20.87
C PRO A 188 -10.92 5.86 -20.34
N SER A 189 -10.08 6.77 -20.85
CA SER A 189 -10.25 8.20 -20.72
C SER A 189 -10.22 8.82 -22.11
N ARG A 190 -11.38 9.20 -22.63
CA ARG A 190 -11.56 9.67 -24.03
C ARG A 190 -11.19 8.60 -25.05
N SER A 191 -9.98 8.64 -25.64
CA SER A 191 -9.48 7.68 -26.64
C SER A 191 -8.37 6.76 -26.13
N GLU A 192 -7.90 6.98 -24.90
CA GLU A 192 -6.77 6.26 -24.33
C GLU A 192 -7.12 5.74 -22.93
N GLU A 193 -6.30 4.85 -22.39
CA GLU A 193 -6.41 4.43 -20.99
C GLU A 193 -6.11 5.58 -20.03
N SER A 194 -6.85 5.68 -18.92
CA SER A 194 -6.58 6.71 -17.91
C SER A 194 -5.23 6.46 -17.21
N PRO A 195 -4.46 7.52 -16.88
CA PRO A 195 -3.19 7.35 -16.18
C PRO A 195 -3.30 6.62 -14.83
N THR A 196 -4.42 6.75 -14.14
CA THR A 196 -4.69 6.06 -12.87
C THR A 196 -4.93 4.57 -13.09
N SER A 197 -5.68 4.19 -14.13
CA SER A 197 -5.87 2.82 -14.55
C SER A 197 -4.55 2.16 -14.95
N LEU A 198 -3.75 2.83 -15.77
CA LEU A 198 -2.44 2.32 -16.19
C LEU A 198 -1.54 2.05 -14.99
N ARG A 199 -1.44 2.98 -14.04
CA ARG A 199 -0.66 2.79 -12.80
C ARG A 199 -1.17 1.62 -11.94
N ARG A 200 -2.51 1.44 -11.86
CA ARG A 200 -3.11 0.28 -11.19
C ARG A 200 -2.69 -1.02 -11.86
N ARG A 201 -2.79 -1.10 -13.19
CA ARG A 201 -2.39 -2.27 -13.98
C ARG A 201 -0.90 -2.58 -13.82
N GLN A 202 -0.04 -1.56 -13.90
CA GLN A 202 1.41 -1.70 -13.67
C GLN A 202 1.72 -2.23 -12.26
N ALA A 203 1.06 -1.71 -11.22
CA ALA A 203 1.25 -2.21 -9.86
C ALA A 203 0.74 -3.65 -9.68
N ALA A 204 -0.40 -3.98 -10.27
CA ALA A 204 -0.97 -5.33 -10.20
C ALA A 204 -0.11 -6.36 -10.93
N ILE A 205 0.34 -6.08 -12.17
CA ILE A 205 1.19 -7.01 -12.91
C ILE A 205 2.56 -7.20 -12.26
N ARG A 206 3.11 -6.15 -11.66
CA ARG A 206 4.38 -6.23 -10.93
C ARG A 206 4.27 -7.19 -9.74
N LEU A 207 3.18 -7.12 -8.96
CA LEU A 207 2.92 -8.07 -7.88
C LEU A 207 2.82 -9.51 -8.40
N LEU A 208 2.15 -9.71 -9.55
CA LEU A 208 2.05 -11.03 -10.19
C LEU A 208 3.42 -11.54 -10.64
N ALA A 209 4.26 -10.70 -11.21
CA ALA A 209 5.61 -11.07 -11.64
C ALA A 209 6.56 -11.34 -10.44
N GLU A 210 6.48 -10.53 -9.37
CA GLU A 210 7.28 -10.70 -8.16
C GLU A 210 6.96 -11.99 -7.40
N GLN A 211 5.69 -12.33 -7.26
CA GLN A 211 5.22 -13.44 -6.44
C GLN A 211 5.08 -14.75 -7.23
N GLY A 212 5.02 -14.64 -8.56
CA GLY A 212 4.76 -15.76 -9.47
C GLY A 212 3.27 -16.05 -9.66
N VAL A 213 2.94 -16.65 -10.79
CA VAL A 213 1.58 -17.00 -11.19
C VAL A 213 1.54 -18.49 -11.51
N GLU A 214 0.45 -19.16 -11.12
CA GLU A 214 0.26 -20.56 -11.48
C GLU A 214 0.08 -20.73 -13.00
N ALA A 215 0.59 -21.84 -13.57
CA ALA A 215 0.53 -22.12 -15.00
C ALA A 215 -0.90 -22.07 -15.59
N GLY A 216 -1.91 -22.43 -14.81
CA GLY A 216 -3.31 -22.36 -15.19
C GLY A 216 -3.84 -20.93 -15.46
N CYS A 217 -3.18 -19.92 -14.93
CA CYS A 217 -3.55 -18.50 -15.14
C CYS A 217 -2.88 -17.88 -16.37
N CYS A 218 -1.91 -18.56 -17.00
CA CYS A 218 -1.13 -18.08 -18.13
C CYS A 218 -1.97 -17.58 -19.32
N PRO A 219 -2.98 -18.34 -19.81
CA PRO A 219 -3.77 -17.89 -20.96
C PRO A 219 -4.48 -16.55 -20.73
N SER A 220 -4.74 -16.22 -19.46
CA SER A 220 -5.37 -14.96 -19.08
C SER A 220 -4.46 -13.75 -19.18
N LEU A 221 -3.13 -13.95 -19.29
CA LEU A 221 -2.11 -12.91 -19.28
C LEU A 221 -1.31 -12.82 -20.60
N GLU A 222 -1.57 -13.73 -21.58
CA GLU A 222 -0.85 -13.78 -22.85
C GLU A 222 -0.95 -12.47 -23.65
N PHE A 223 -2.07 -11.76 -23.57
CA PHE A 223 -2.27 -10.46 -24.24
C PHE A 223 -1.22 -9.42 -23.84
N LEU A 224 -0.61 -9.55 -22.66
CA LEU A 224 0.41 -8.62 -22.15
C LEU A 224 1.67 -8.60 -23.04
N LEU A 225 1.98 -9.69 -23.73
CA LEU A 225 3.11 -9.74 -24.67
C LEU A 225 2.93 -8.81 -25.88
N HIS A 226 1.71 -8.32 -26.09
CA HIS A 226 1.32 -7.43 -27.19
C HIS A 226 0.90 -6.02 -26.71
N GLU A 227 1.06 -5.73 -25.41
CA GLU A 227 0.76 -4.40 -24.85
C GLU A 227 1.70 -3.34 -25.41
N SER A 228 1.19 -2.12 -25.52
CA SER A 228 1.98 -0.97 -25.96
C SER A 228 2.81 -0.33 -24.84
N ASP A 229 2.40 -0.52 -23.60
CA ASP A 229 3.12 -0.04 -22.42
C ASP A 229 4.29 -0.98 -22.11
N GLU A 230 5.51 -0.43 -22.09
CA GLU A 230 6.74 -1.21 -21.92
C GLU A 230 6.82 -1.93 -20.55
N TRP A 231 6.24 -1.34 -19.50
CA TRP A 231 6.18 -1.96 -18.16
C TRP A 231 5.25 -3.16 -18.14
N LEU A 232 4.04 -3.02 -18.68
CA LEU A 232 3.08 -4.11 -18.75
C LEU A 232 3.63 -5.25 -19.62
N GLN A 233 4.23 -4.92 -20.77
CA GLN A 233 4.80 -5.91 -21.66
C GLN A 233 5.99 -6.64 -21.04
N SER A 234 6.89 -5.92 -20.33
CA SER A 234 8.04 -6.53 -19.66
C SER A 234 7.64 -7.44 -18.51
N CYS A 235 6.73 -7.02 -17.63
CA CYS A 235 6.22 -7.88 -16.56
C CYS A 235 5.47 -9.10 -17.11
N GLY A 236 4.69 -8.93 -18.19
CA GLY A 236 4.07 -10.05 -18.91
C GLY A 236 5.10 -11.03 -19.46
N ALA A 237 6.20 -10.52 -20.01
CA ALA A 237 7.31 -11.34 -20.48
C ALA A 237 8.04 -12.06 -19.34
N GLU A 238 8.25 -11.43 -18.18
CA GLU A 238 8.82 -12.08 -17.00
C GLU A 238 7.98 -13.26 -16.52
N ILE A 239 6.65 -13.09 -16.47
CA ILE A 239 5.70 -14.15 -16.13
C ILE A 239 5.77 -15.27 -17.16
N ALA A 240 5.68 -14.95 -18.47
CA ALA A 240 5.72 -15.92 -19.55
C ALA A 240 7.05 -16.71 -19.59
N PHE A 241 8.17 -16.06 -19.28
CA PHE A 241 9.47 -16.72 -19.16
C PHE A 241 9.48 -17.79 -18.07
N GLY A 242 8.84 -17.53 -16.94
CA GLY A 242 8.72 -18.50 -15.83
C GLY A 242 7.84 -19.73 -16.16
N LEU A 243 7.07 -19.67 -17.26
CA LEU A 243 6.02 -20.63 -17.61
C LEU A 243 6.28 -21.38 -18.96
N ASP A 244 7.54 -21.61 -19.33
CA ASP A 244 7.99 -22.32 -20.54
C ASP A 244 7.84 -21.55 -21.89
N HIS A 245 7.42 -20.28 -21.89
CA HIS A 245 7.43 -19.41 -23.08
C HIS A 245 8.71 -18.56 -23.17
N ALA A 246 9.86 -19.17 -22.86
CA ALA A 246 11.11 -18.46 -22.63
C ALA A 246 11.64 -17.68 -23.86
N GLU A 247 11.55 -18.21 -25.08
CA GLU A 247 12.14 -17.56 -26.27
C GLU A 247 11.44 -16.25 -26.66
N PRO A 248 10.10 -16.18 -26.82
CA PRO A 248 9.41 -14.94 -27.13
C PRO A 248 9.56 -13.90 -26.00
N ALA A 249 9.42 -14.33 -24.75
CA ALA A 249 9.57 -13.49 -23.58
C ALA A 249 10.97 -12.85 -23.49
N LEU A 250 12.01 -13.65 -23.70
CA LEU A 250 13.38 -13.18 -23.69
C LEU A 250 13.66 -12.16 -24.80
N SER A 251 13.07 -12.33 -25.99
CA SER A 251 13.18 -11.36 -27.08
C SER A 251 12.60 -10.00 -26.68
N ILE A 252 11.44 -9.97 -26.02
CA ILE A 252 10.78 -8.75 -25.54
C ILE A 252 11.67 -8.07 -24.49
N LEU A 253 12.11 -8.79 -23.46
CA LEU A 253 12.94 -8.25 -22.39
C LEU A 253 14.25 -7.67 -22.94
N LEU A 254 14.90 -8.36 -23.87
CA LEU A 254 16.12 -7.87 -24.51
C LEU A 254 15.89 -6.62 -25.36
N ASN A 255 14.72 -6.48 -26.01
CA ASN A 255 14.39 -5.27 -26.76
C ASN A 255 14.18 -4.07 -25.84
N HIS A 256 13.54 -4.26 -24.69
CA HIS A 256 13.28 -3.20 -23.71
C HIS A 256 14.54 -2.75 -22.93
N LEU A 257 15.67 -3.42 -23.07
CA LEU A 257 16.97 -2.89 -22.60
C LEU A 257 17.40 -1.61 -23.35
N ASN A 258 16.71 -1.23 -24.44
CA ASN A 258 16.89 0.03 -25.14
C ASN A 258 15.88 1.12 -24.69
N SER A 259 15.04 0.85 -23.72
CA SER A 259 14.09 1.82 -23.18
C SER A 259 14.81 3.05 -22.61
N HIS A 260 14.14 4.21 -22.69
CA HIS A 260 14.59 5.42 -22.03
C HIS A 260 14.26 5.43 -20.53
N ASP A 261 13.40 4.53 -20.06
CA ASP A 261 13.11 4.32 -18.64
C ASP A 261 14.21 3.46 -18.01
N TRP A 262 15.17 4.13 -17.37
CA TRP A 262 16.31 3.46 -16.72
C TRP A 262 15.90 2.55 -15.56
N VAL A 263 14.72 2.80 -14.91
CA VAL A 263 14.20 1.94 -13.82
C VAL A 263 13.74 0.62 -14.41
N LEU A 264 13.02 0.66 -15.53
CA LEU A 264 12.63 -0.54 -16.27
C LEU A 264 13.83 -1.34 -16.72
N VAL A 265 14.83 -0.66 -17.31
CA VAL A 265 16.08 -1.29 -17.77
C VAL A 265 16.81 -2.00 -16.62
N ASP A 266 16.90 -1.37 -15.45
CA ASP A 266 17.56 -1.96 -14.27
C ASP A 266 16.78 -3.18 -13.75
N GLU A 267 15.46 -3.14 -13.73
CA GLU A 267 14.62 -4.29 -13.32
C GLU A 267 14.77 -5.47 -14.28
N ILE A 268 14.72 -5.22 -15.59
CA ILE A 268 14.95 -6.25 -16.60
C ILE A 268 16.36 -6.84 -16.46
N ALA A 269 17.37 -6.00 -16.26
CA ALA A 269 18.75 -6.46 -16.09
C ALA A 269 18.91 -7.34 -14.84
N ARG A 270 18.25 -6.99 -13.73
CA ARG A 270 18.20 -7.83 -12.51
C ARG A 270 17.49 -9.15 -12.75
N PHE A 271 16.37 -9.14 -13.46
CA PHE A 271 15.65 -10.36 -13.83
C PHE A 271 16.53 -11.29 -14.69
N LEU A 272 17.13 -10.76 -15.75
CA LEU A 272 18.02 -11.53 -16.64
C LEU A 272 19.23 -12.11 -15.90
N ARG A 273 19.79 -11.39 -14.92
CA ARG A 273 20.88 -11.90 -14.06
C ARG A 273 20.43 -13.04 -13.15
N LYS A 274 19.21 -12.96 -12.60
CA LYS A 274 18.62 -14.02 -11.79
C LYS A 274 18.42 -15.30 -12.61
N HIS A 275 18.04 -15.16 -13.89
CA HIS A 275 17.73 -16.26 -14.80
C HIS A 275 18.83 -16.48 -15.86
N LEU A 276 20.07 -16.13 -15.56
CA LEU A 276 21.18 -16.10 -16.53
C LEU A 276 21.47 -17.45 -17.20
N SER A 277 21.26 -18.58 -16.48
CA SER A 277 21.45 -19.91 -17.06
C SER A 277 20.62 -20.14 -18.31
N ALA A 278 19.38 -19.70 -18.30
CA ALA A 278 18.46 -19.82 -19.45
C ALA A 278 18.67 -18.70 -20.48
N ALA A 279 19.00 -17.47 -20.05
CA ALA A 279 19.15 -16.32 -20.93
C ALA A 279 20.54 -16.23 -21.64
N ARG A 280 21.57 -16.92 -21.13
CA ARG A 280 22.98 -16.75 -21.53
C ARG A 280 23.21 -16.91 -23.03
N ALA A 281 22.67 -17.97 -23.62
CA ALA A 281 22.89 -18.27 -25.02
C ALA A 281 22.35 -17.16 -25.94
N THR A 282 21.15 -16.67 -25.64
CA THR A 282 20.50 -15.60 -26.41
C THR A 282 21.20 -14.25 -26.19
N ILE A 283 21.65 -13.95 -24.96
CA ILE A 283 22.45 -12.75 -24.70
C ILE A 283 23.76 -12.75 -25.48
N LEU A 284 24.51 -13.88 -25.52
CA LEU A 284 25.74 -14.00 -26.30
C LEU A 284 25.49 -13.80 -27.78
N ARG A 285 24.45 -14.41 -28.35
CA ARG A 285 24.04 -14.22 -29.76
C ARG A 285 23.75 -12.75 -30.08
N GLN A 286 23.04 -12.06 -29.18
CA GLN A 286 22.74 -10.62 -29.33
C GLN A 286 24.03 -9.76 -29.32
N ILE A 287 24.99 -10.08 -28.47
CA ILE A 287 26.29 -9.37 -28.42
C ILE A 287 27.07 -9.59 -29.72
N GLU A 288 27.06 -10.81 -30.29
CA GLU A 288 27.70 -11.11 -31.57
C GLU A 288 27.10 -10.29 -32.71
N VAL A 289 25.77 -10.28 -32.82
CA VAL A 289 25.04 -9.49 -33.83
C VAL A 289 25.33 -8.00 -33.68
N ALA A 290 25.25 -7.46 -32.48
CA ALA A 290 25.51 -6.05 -32.21
C ALA A 290 26.99 -5.66 -32.44
N SER A 291 27.93 -6.59 -32.29
CA SER A 291 29.36 -6.35 -32.57
C SER A 291 29.68 -6.15 -34.05
N ILE A 292 28.81 -6.61 -34.93
CA ILE A 292 28.89 -6.47 -36.38
C ILE A 292 28.27 -5.13 -36.84
N SER A 293 27.34 -4.58 -36.06
CA SER A 293 26.66 -3.31 -36.32
C SER A 293 27.50 -2.14 -35.79
N SER A 294 27.70 -1.10 -36.62
CA SER A 294 28.55 0.07 -36.28
C SER A 294 27.73 1.22 -35.63
N VAL A 295 26.53 0.95 -35.12
CA VAL A 295 25.61 1.96 -34.59
C VAL A 295 25.96 2.25 -33.11
N ALA A 296 25.96 3.52 -32.71
CA ALA A 296 26.37 3.98 -31.37
C ALA A 296 25.45 3.42 -30.25
N ASP A 297 24.15 3.25 -30.51
CA ASP A 297 23.19 2.67 -29.55
C ASP A 297 23.49 1.20 -29.21
N ASP A 298 24.00 0.44 -30.17
CA ASP A 298 24.46 -0.94 -29.99
C ASP A 298 25.63 -1.05 -29.00
N THR A 299 26.45 -0.01 -28.86
CA THR A 299 27.58 -0.03 -27.93
C THR A 299 27.14 0.05 -26.45
N THR A 300 26.12 0.83 -26.14
CA THR A 300 25.58 0.95 -24.77
C THR A 300 24.86 -0.32 -24.39
N ARG A 301 24.02 -0.85 -25.29
CA ARG A 301 23.35 -2.14 -25.11
C ARG A 301 24.35 -3.27 -24.90
N CYS A 302 25.41 -3.35 -25.70
CA CYS A 302 26.44 -4.36 -25.57
C CYS A 302 27.18 -4.26 -24.22
N ARG A 303 27.43 -3.05 -23.70
CA ARG A 303 28.03 -2.86 -22.36
C ARG A 303 27.10 -3.40 -21.28
N LEU A 304 25.81 -3.12 -21.35
CA LEU A 304 24.82 -3.62 -20.40
C LEU A 304 24.72 -5.15 -20.45
N LEU A 305 24.63 -5.74 -21.65
CA LEU A 305 24.58 -7.19 -21.82
C LEU A 305 25.84 -7.89 -21.27
N ARG A 306 27.02 -7.31 -21.52
CA ARG A 306 28.27 -7.81 -20.93
C ARG A 306 28.33 -7.66 -19.41
N TRP A 307 27.73 -6.59 -18.87
CA TRP A 307 27.62 -6.40 -17.42
C TRP A 307 26.67 -7.44 -16.80
N ILE A 308 25.53 -7.75 -17.46
CA ILE A 308 24.62 -8.82 -17.04
C ILE A 308 25.38 -10.16 -16.96
N LEU A 309 26.21 -10.49 -17.97
CA LEU A 309 26.97 -11.74 -18.00
C LEU A 309 28.05 -11.83 -16.90
N LYS A 310 28.78 -10.73 -16.63
CA LYS A 310 29.87 -10.69 -15.63
C LYS A 310 29.40 -10.97 -14.22
N GLY A 311 28.14 -10.63 -13.86
CA GLY A 311 27.59 -10.87 -12.54
C GLY A 311 27.48 -12.33 -12.11
N ALA A 312 27.60 -13.28 -13.05
CA ALA A 312 27.59 -14.72 -12.75
C ALA A 312 29.01 -15.28 -12.46
N GLU A 313 30.02 -14.64 -12.97
CA GLU A 313 31.43 -15.13 -12.78
C GLU A 313 31.89 -14.90 -11.34
N ILE A 314 31.39 -13.86 -10.67
CA ILE A 314 31.75 -13.55 -9.28
C ILE A 314 31.20 -14.60 -8.31
N LYS A 315 29.99 -15.11 -8.53
CA LYS A 315 29.40 -16.16 -7.67
C LYS A 315 29.97 -17.56 -7.90
N SER A 316 30.50 -17.85 -9.10
CA SER A 316 31.12 -19.14 -9.40
C SER A 316 32.58 -19.22 -8.92
N GLY A 317 33.25 -18.09 -8.67
CA GLY A 317 34.59 -18.00 -8.12
C GLY A 317 34.67 -18.24 -6.62
N GLU A 318 33.66 -17.85 -5.86
CA GLU A 318 33.64 -18.03 -4.40
C GLU A 318 33.40 -19.49 -3.97
N ASN A 319 32.78 -20.33 -4.83
CA ASN A 319 32.55 -21.76 -4.54
C ASN A 319 33.72 -22.68 -5.01
N ARG A 320 34.87 -22.15 -5.48
CA ARG A 320 36.03 -22.94 -5.89
C ARG A 320 37.21 -22.87 -4.92
N VAL A 321 37.02 -22.19 -3.78
CA VAL A 321 38.03 -22.14 -2.70
C VAL A 321 37.36 -22.62 -1.42
N ALA A 322 37.12 -23.90 -1.31
CA ALA A 322 36.81 -24.62 -0.07
C ALA A 322 37.26 -26.08 -0.22
#